data_70dd0e22e7be7482cdc1886409e2e096
#
_entry.id   70dd0e22e7be7482cdc1886409e2e096
#
_cell.length_a   1.000
_cell.length_b   1.000
_cell.length_c   1.000
_cell.angle_alpha   90.00
_cell.angle_beta   90.00
_cell.angle_gamma   90.00
#
_symmetry.space_group_name_H-M   'P 1'
#
loop_
_entity.id
_entity.type
_entity.pdbx_description
1 polymer ?
#
loop_
_entity_poly.entity_id
_entity_poly.type
_entity_poly.pdbx_seq_one_letter_code
_entity_poly.pdbx_strand_id
1 'polypeptide(L)'
;MKFLVIRFSSLGDCILLCPLLDYLKRSGAEEVVVLTKRAYAGLFASATGVDRVVALDKGAGVASLWRTASEFRGRGYTIIDAHGSLRSRLLCARAGRADVRIEKNTRQRISLIVWKRSADLPTMLERYARLCAPLGITTPQLAPGGIHIPDEAAQKAGTAMGNASYIAVAPGSRWPAKRWNGFAKLCETLARDDRILLVGDSADREFTAPIARALGDRCLDIAGTPSLMETAAHIARCRLFVGNDSGLMHLAEAVGVPVVALFGPTVEAFGYFPSLPQSRVIERRLGCRPCSRNGSIPCPKGTGECLTAIAPVAVVNAIHASSSTRIVLD
;
A
#
# COMPACT_ATOMS: atom_id res chain seq x y z
N MET A 1 11.83 -17.79 19.02
CA MET A 1 11.60 -18.35 17.67
C MET A 1 12.26 -17.44 16.63
N LYS A 2 12.81 -18.02 15.53
CA LYS A 2 13.35 -17.27 14.39
C LYS A 2 12.36 -17.35 13.25
N PHE A 3 12.05 -16.25 12.58
CA PHE A 3 11.08 -16.19 11.47
C PHE A 3 11.76 -15.84 10.16
N LEU A 4 11.40 -16.57 9.09
CA LEU A 4 11.64 -16.19 7.70
C LEU A 4 10.32 -15.84 7.06
N VAL A 5 10.08 -14.56 6.79
CA VAL A 5 8.85 -14.06 6.17
C VAL A 5 9.10 -13.73 4.71
N ILE A 6 8.29 -14.29 3.80
CA ILE A 6 8.49 -14.15 2.36
C ILE A 6 7.39 -13.27 1.76
N ARG A 7 7.79 -12.10 1.19
CA ARG A 7 6.88 -11.22 0.43
C ARG A 7 7.59 -10.51 -0.72
N PHE A 8 7.15 -10.75 -1.96
CA PHE A 8 7.82 -10.22 -3.15
C PHE A 8 7.17 -8.98 -3.77
N SER A 9 5.89 -8.74 -3.51
CA SER A 9 5.07 -7.66 -4.09
C SER A 9 3.62 -7.78 -3.59
N SER A 10 2.71 -6.81 -3.80
CA SER A 10 2.94 -5.47 -4.35
C SER A 10 3.41 -4.49 -3.26
N LEU A 11 3.62 -3.21 -3.59
CA LEU A 11 4.01 -2.20 -2.60
C LEU A 11 3.02 -2.14 -1.43
N GLY A 12 1.73 -1.99 -1.71
CA GLY A 12 0.70 -1.93 -0.66
C GLY A 12 0.68 -3.17 0.22
N ASP A 13 0.81 -4.37 -0.38
CA ASP A 13 0.90 -5.61 0.40
C ASP A 13 2.17 -5.69 1.26
N CYS A 14 3.30 -5.14 0.79
CA CYS A 14 4.53 -5.10 1.58
C CYS A 14 4.38 -4.15 2.77
N ILE A 15 3.76 -2.99 2.57
CA ILE A 15 3.48 -2.01 3.63
C ILE A 15 2.52 -2.61 4.67
N LEU A 16 1.42 -3.20 4.23
CA LEU A 16 0.43 -3.83 5.11
C LEU A 16 0.97 -5.05 5.88
N LEU A 17 2.12 -5.60 5.47
CA LEU A 17 2.82 -6.67 6.21
C LEU A 17 3.63 -6.12 7.41
N CYS A 18 4.10 -4.88 7.37
CA CYS A 18 4.98 -4.32 8.39
C CYS A 18 4.42 -4.42 9.82
N PRO A 19 3.11 -4.17 10.07
CA PRO A 19 2.54 -4.35 11.41
C PRO A 19 2.65 -5.77 11.96
N LEU A 20 2.57 -6.80 11.09
CA LEU A 20 2.79 -8.18 11.54
C LEU A 20 4.24 -8.42 11.95
N LEU A 21 5.21 -7.89 11.21
CA LEU A 21 6.63 -8.05 11.52
C LEU A 21 6.98 -7.43 12.88
N ASP A 22 6.46 -6.23 13.12
CA ASP A 22 6.58 -5.54 14.40
C ASP A 22 5.93 -6.34 15.55
N TYR A 23 4.74 -6.89 15.32
CA TYR A 23 4.05 -7.73 16.29
C TYR A 23 4.84 -9.00 16.61
N LEU A 24 5.38 -9.71 15.62
CA LEU A 24 6.21 -10.90 15.84
C LEU A 24 7.41 -10.58 16.70
N LYS A 25 8.09 -9.45 16.43
CA LYS A 25 9.25 -9.04 17.22
C LYS A 25 8.89 -8.71 18.66
N ARG A 26 7.83 -7.94 18.87
CA ARG A 26 7.32 -7.61 20.23
C ARG A 26 6.78 -8.83 20.98
N SER A 27 6.36 -9.87 20.27
CA SER A 27 5.94 -11.15 20.87
C SER A 27 7.11 -12.07 21.22
N GLY A 28 8.36 -11.58 21.20
CA GLY A 28 9.55 -12.31 21.65
C GLY A 28 10.24 -13.09 20.52
N ALA A 29 10.06 -12.71 19.26
CA ALA A 29 10.86 -13.30 18.18
C ALA A 29 12.36 -12.97 18.38
N GLU A 30 13.19 -14.00 18.38
CA GLU A 30 14.64 -13.87 18.43
C GLU A 30 15.20 -13.15 17.21
N GLU A 31 14.74 -13.57 16.03
CA GLU A 31 15.12 -13.00 14.74
C GLU A 31 13.95 -13.00 13.76
N VAL A 32 13.73 -11.89 13.06
CA VAL A 32 12.77 -11.75 11.97
C VAL A 32 13.51 -11.37 10.70
N VAL A 33 13.57 -12.29 9.75
CA VAL A 33 14.20 -12.09 8.44
C VAL A 33 13.12 -11.95 7.38
N VAL A 34 13.20 -10.90 6.55
CA VAL A 34 12.29 -10.71 5.41
C VAL A 34 13.01 -11.01 4.11
N LEU A 35 12.46 -11.93 3.32
CA LEU A 35 12.93 -12.22 1.98
C LEU A 35 11.99 -11.54 0.98
N THR A 36 12.53 -10.60 0.20
CA THR A 36 11.77 -9.75 -0.71
C THR A 36 12.52 -9.47 -2.01
N LYS A 37 11.90 -8.71 -2.92
CA LYS A 37 12.60 -8.15 -4.10
C LYS A 37 13.42 -6.91 -3.69
N ARG A 38 14.54 -6.67 -4.37
CA ARG A 38 15.40 -5.49 -4.15
C ARG A 38 14.62 -4.16 -4.12
N ALA A 39 13.61 -4.02 -4.97
CA ALA A 39 12.76 -2.83 -5.02
C ALA A 39 12.01 -2.50 -3.70
N TYR A 40 11.85 -3.47 -2.81
CA TYR A 40 11.16 -3.29 -1.53
C TYR A 40 12.09 -3.50 -0.32
N ALA A 41 13.38 -3.70 -0.57
CA ALA A 41 14.35 -3.94 0.51
C ALA A 41 14.45 -2.75 1.46
N GLY A 42 14.47 -1.52 0.93
CA GLY A 42 14.50 -0.30 1.75
C GLY A 42 13.29 -0.12 2.65
N LEU A 43 12.09 -0.51 2.18
CA LEU A 43 10.89 -0.53 3.01
C LEU A 43 11.05 -1.45 4.23
N PHE A 44 11.48 -2.70 3.98
CA PHE A 44 11.61 -3.68 5.06
C PHE A 44 12.83 -3.41 5.96
N ALA A 45 13.88 -2.76 5.45
CA ALA A 45 14.98 -2.28 6.27
C ALA A 45 14.56 -1.16 7.25
N SER A 46 13.49 -0.45 6.91
CA SER A 46 12.87 0.58 7.77
C SER A 46 11.65 0.05 8.54
N ALA A 47 11.27 -1.22 8.37
CA ALA A 47 10.18 -1.81 9.15
C ALA A 47 10.65 -2.11 10.57
N THR A 48 9.87 -1.65 11.57
CA THR A 48 10.12 -1.98 12.98
C THR A 48 9.97 -3.49 13.17
N GLY A 49 10.83 -4.13 13.87
CA GLY A 49 10.76 -5.58 14.10
C GLY A 49 11.41 -6.45 13.02
N VAL A 50 12.09 -5.88 12.02
CA VAL A 50 12.89 -6.62 11.04
C VAL A 50 14.36 -6.53 11.40
N ASP A 51 15.00 -7.68 11.65
CA ASP A 51 16.43 -7.75 11.99
C ASP A 51 17.30 -7.83 10.73
N ARG A 52 16.80 -8.47 9.66
CA ARG A 52 17.56 -8.68 8.43
C ARG A 52 16.66 -8.75 7.19
N VAL A 53 17.08 -8.11 6.11
CA VAL A 53 16.42 -8.17 4.82
C VAL A 53 17.29 -8.93 3.83
N VAL A 54 16.70 -9.92 3.16
CA VAL A 54 17.32 -10.65 2.05
C VAL A 54 16.64 -10.24 0.74
N ALA A 55 17.40 -9.54 -0.09
CA ALA A 55 16.89 -8.95 -1.33
C ALA A 55 17.19 -9.84 -2.54
N LEU A 56 16.15 -10.17 -3.30
CA LEU A 56 16.28 -10.85 -4.59
C LEU A 56 16.36 -9.83 -5.72
N ASP A 57 17.31 -10.01 -6.61
CA ASP A 57 17.47 -9.17 -7.80
C ASP A 57 16.34 -9.36 -8.80
N LYS A 58 16.12 -8.32 -9.62
CA LYS A 58 15.19 -8.39 -10.75
C LYS A 58 15.71 -9.43 -11.74
N GLY A 59 14.87 -10.40 -12.09
CA GLY A 59 15.27 -11.48 -13.00
C GLY A 59 16.07 -12.63 -12.34
N ALA A 60 16.24 -12.65 -11.02
CA ALA A 60 16.89 -13.76 -10.33
C ALA A 60 16.26 -15.10 -10.76
N GLY A 61 17.08 -15.93 -11.43
CA GLY A 61 16.69 -17.24 -11.90
C GLY A 61 16.50 -18.25 -10.77
N VAL A 62 16.04 -19.45 -11.09
CA VAL A 62 15.80 -20.54 -10.12
C VAL A 62 17.04 -20.85 -9.29
N ALA A 63 18.22 -20.85 -9.89
CA ALA A 63 19.49 -21.14 -9.19
C ALA A 63 19.79 -20.12 -8.07
N SER A 64 19.55 -18.82 -8.32
CA SER A 64 19.71 -17.77 -7.32
C SER A 64 18.69 -17.93 -6.18
N LEU A 65 17.44 -18.22 -6.51
CA LEU A 65 16.40 -18.52 -5.52
C LEU A 65 16.77 -19.70 -4.63
N TRP A 66 17.31 -20.76 -5.22
CA TRP A 66 17.71 -21.96 -4.52
C TRP A 66 18.91 -21.73 -3.61
N ARG A 67 19.89 -20.96 -4.05
CA ARG A 67 21.04 -20.57 -3.22
C ARG A 67 20.56 -19.81 -1.98
N THR A 68 19.76 -18.76 -2.18
CA THR A 68 19.16 -17.96 -1.09
C THR A 68 18.33 -18.83 -0.14
N ALA A 69 17.48 -19.71 -0.67
CA ALA A 69 16.65 -20.60 0.15
C ALA A 69 17.51 -21.59 0.98
N SER A 70 18.62 -22.07 0.41
CA SER A 70 19.51 -23.01 1.09
C SER A 70 20.19 -22.42 2.32
N GLU A 71 20.34 -21.08 2.39
CA GLU A 71 20.87 -20.39 3.57
C GLU A 71 20.02 -20.59 4.82
N PHE A 72 18.73 -20.89 4.66
CA PHE A 72 17.79 -21.06 5.77
C PHE A 72 17.53 -22.52 6.15
N ARG A 73 17.94 -23.45 5.29
CA ARG A 73 17.65 -24.87 5.47
C ARG A 73 18.36 -25.41 6.71
N GLY A 74 17.57 -26.04 7.60
CA GLY A 74 18.10 -26.68 8.83
C GLY A 74 18.55 -25.70 9.91
N ARG A 75 18.27 -24.40 9.79
CA ARG A 75 18.69 -23.38 10.76
C ARG A 75 17.61 -22.98 11.78
N GLY A 76 16.52 -23.76 11.88
CA GLY A 76 15.47 -23.56 12.89
C GLY A 76 14.55 -22.35 12.63
N TYR A 77 14.44 -21.88 11.38
CA TYR A 77 13.48 -20.84 11.03
C TYR A 77 12.07 -21.39 10.86
N THR A 78 11.11 -20.74 11.49
CA THR A 78 9.68 -20.85 11.15
C THR A 78 9.41 -20.03 9.90
N ILE A 79 8.93 -20.67 8.84
CA ILE A 79 8.79 -20.05 7.51
C ILE A 79 7.34 -19.60 7.27
N ILE A 80 7.15 -18.29 7.10
CA ILE A 80 5.86 -17.65 6.79
C ILE A 80 5.82 -17.25 5.32
N ASP A 81 5.04 -17.99 4.50
CA ASP A 81 4.79 -17.60 3.10
C ASP A 81 3.65 -16.56 3.04
N ALA A 82 3.97 -15.31 3.30
CA ALA A 82 3.06 -14.18 3.18
C ALA A 82 2.77 -13.75 1.72
N HIS A 83 3.36 -14.44 0.71
CA HIS A 83 3.15 -14.16 -0.70
C HIS A 83 2.25 -15.18 -1.42
N GLY A 84 2.39 -16.46 -1.15
CA GLY A 84 1.53 -17.54 -1.65
C GLY A 84 1.56 -17.73 -3.18
N SER A 85 2.65 -17.40 -3.88
CA SER A 85 2.83 -17.65 -5.31
C SER A 85 3.56 -18.97 -5.57
N LEU A 86 3.54 -19.46 -6.83
CA LEU A 86 4.35 -20.64 -7.20
C LEU A 86 5.83 -20.43 -6.87
N ARG A 87 6.36 -19.22 -7.17
CA ARG A 87 7.75 -18.87 -6.88
C ARG A 87 8.07 -18.91 -5.37
N SER A 88 7.20 -18.39 -4.51
CA SER A 88 7.40 -18.46 -3.05
C SER A 88 7.28 -19.89 -2.53
N ARG A 89 6.37 -20.71 -3.10
CA ARG A 89 6.22 -22.12 -2.74
C ARG A 89 7.48 -22.93 -3.05
N LEU A 90 8.08 -22.72 -4.23
CA LEU A 90 9.33 -23.38 -4.61
C LEU A 90 10.48 -22.99 -3.66
N LEU A 91 10.56 -21.70 -3.31
CA LEU A 91 11.55 -21.21 -2.35
C LEU A 91 11.34 -21.83 -0.96
N CYS A 92 10.11 -21.86 -0.44
CA CYS A 92 9.77 -22.50 0.81
C CYS A 92 10.13 -23.99 0.81
N ALA A 93 9.80 -24.71 -0.27
CA ALA A 93 10.12 -26.15 -0.39
C ALA A 93 11.63 -26.41 -0.28
N ARG A 94 12.46 -25.50 -0.77
CA ARG A 94 13.93 -25.60 -0.67
C ARG A 94 14.47 -25.16 0.69
N ALA A 95 13.88 -24.14 1.30
CA ALA A 95 14.31 -23.62 2.62
C ALA A 95 13.96 -24.56 3.79
N GLY A 96 12.90 -25.38 3.65
CA GLY A 96 12.45 -26.29 4.72
C GLY A 96 10.95 -26.52 4.75
N ARG A 97 10.18 -26.07 3.75
CA ARG A 97 8.73 -26.00 3.70
C ARG A 97 8.15 -24.83 4.53
N ALA A 98 7.07 -24.24 4.06
CA ALA A 98 6.38 -23.21 4.81
C ALA A 98 5.57 -23.81 5.96
N ASP A 99 5.74 -23.27 7.16
CA ASP A 99 4.95 -23.64 8.33
C ASP A 99 3.52 -23.07 8.21
N VAL A 100 3.43 -21.84 7.70
CA VAL A 100 2.15 -21.19 7.44
C VAL A 100 2.17 -20.41 6.12
N ARG A 101 1.00 -20.32 5.48
CA ARG A 101 0.85 -19.58 4.21
C ARG A 101 -0.41 -18.74 4.20
N ILE A 102 -0.29 -17.53 3.61
CA ILE A 102 -1.42 -16.62 3.44
C ILE A 102 -2.52 -17.21 2.57
N GLU A 103 -3.76 -17.06 3.01
CA GLU A 103 -4.93 -17.37 2.22
C GLU A 103 -5.29 -16.22 1.28
N LYS A 104 -5.42 -16.52 -0.01
CA LYS A 104 -5.71 -15.51 -1.04
C LYS A 104 -7.19 -15.28 -1.33
N ASN A 105 -8.05 -16.17 -0.82
CA ASN A 105 -9.50 -16.15 -1.06
C ASN A 105 -9.85 -16.01 -2.56
N THR A 106 -9.07 -16.68 -3.42
CA THR A 106 -9.12 -16.48 -4.87
C THR A 106 -10.49 -16.83 -5.45
N ARG A 107 -11.10 -17.92 -4.97
CA ARG A 107 -12.42 -18.37 -5.44
C ARG A 107 -13.51 -17.36 -5.11
N GLN A 108 -13.54 -16.86 -3.88
CA GLN A 108 -14.51 -15.85 -3.43
C GLN A 108 -14.33 -14.53 -4.18
N ARG A 109 -13.06 -14.11 -4.41
CA ARG A 109 -12.76 -12.90 -5.21
C ARG A 109 -13.21 -13.06 -6.67
N ILE A 110 -13.04 -14.23 -7.29
CA ILE A 110 -13.53 -14.51 -8.65
C ILE A 110 -15.06 -14.49 -8.64
N SER A 111 -15.70 -15.13 -7.67
CA SER A 111 -17.16 -15.12 -7.51
C SER A 111 -17.70 -13.70 -7.42
N LEU A 112 -17.07 -12.84 -6.61
CA LEU A 112 -17.45 -11.44 -6.48
C LEU A 112 -17.31 -10.66 -7.82
N ILE A 113 -16.26 -10.94 -8.61
CA ILE A 113 -16.03 -10.27 -9.89
C ILE A 113 -17.04 -10.75 -10.96
N VAL A 114 -17.25 -12.05 -11.06
CA VAL A 114 -18.04 -12.66 -12.15
C VAL A 114 -19.53 -12.56 -11.86
N TRP A 115 -19.95 -12.97 -10.67
CA TRP A 115 -21.38 -13.06 -10.31
C TRP A 115 -21.87 -11.92 -9.44
N LYS A 116 -21.01 -10.94 -9.10
CA LYS A 116 -21.36 -9.79 -8.24
C LYS A 116 -21.99 -10.18 -6.91
N ARG A 117 -21.70 -11.39 -6.43
CA ARG A 117 -22.20 -11.88 -5.13
C ARG A 117 -21.37 -11.24 -4.02
N SER A 118 -22.05 -10.69 -3.01
CA SER A 118 -21.36 -10.19 -1.82
C SER A 118 -20.55 -11.32 -1.18
N ALA A 119 -19.36 -10.96 -0.71
CA ALA A 119 -18.49 -11.86 0.03
C ALA A 119 -17.92 -11.08 1.21
N ASP A 120 -18.11 -11.62 2.40
CA ASP A 120 -17.43 -11.15 3.59
C ASP A 120 -16.01 -11.73 3.57
N LEU A 121 -15.06 -10.93 3.12
CA LEU A 121 -13.67 -11.35 3.04
C LEU A 121 -12.84 -10.57 4.06
N PRO A 122 -11.92 -11.24 4.76
CA PRO A 122 -11.05 -10.56 5.70
C PRO A 122 -10.20 -9.51 4.98
N THR A 123 -9.96 -8.39 5.64
CA THR A 123 -9.03 -7.35 5.21
C THR A 123 -7.62 -7.92 5.04
N MET A 124 -6.74 -7.17 4.39
CA MET A 124 -5.36 -7.63 4.22
C MET A 124 -4.62 -7.71 5.55
N LEU A 125 -4.88 -6.79 6.48
CA LEU A 125 -4.34 -6.83 7.85
C LEU A 125 -4.82 -8.06 8.62
N GLU A 126 -6.12 -8.38 8.56
CA GLU A 126 -6.67 -9.60 9.19
C GLU A 126 -6.08 -10.88 8.58
N ARG A 127 -5.85 -10.93 7.26
CA ARG A 127 -5.19 -12.09 6.63
C ARG A 127 -3.78 -12.28 7.12
N TYR A 128 -3.04 -11.19 7.34
CA TYR A 128 -1.72 -11.26 7.94
C TYR A 128 -1.79 -11.67 9.41
N ALA A 129 -2.71 -11.12 10.18
CA ALA A 129 -2.92 -11.50 11.58
C ALA A 129 -3.20 -13.01 11.74
N ARG A 130 -4.03 -13.59 10.86
CA ARG A 130 -4.37 -15.02 10.86
C ARG A 130 -3.17 -15.95 10.63
N LEU A 131 -2.03 -15.45 10.17
CA LEU A 131 -0.80 -16.24 10.05
C LEU A 131 -0.21 -16.63 11.41
N CYS A 132 -0.59 -15.95 12.49
CA CYS A 132 -0.10 -16.21 13.85
C CYS A 132 -0.72 -17.47 14.48
N ALA A 133 -2.01 -17.70 14.33
CA ALA A 133 -2.74 -18.77 15.02
C ALA A 133 -2.16 -20.18 14.77
N PRO A 134 -1.85 -20.60 13.52
CA PRO A 134 -1.25 -21.92 13.28
C PRO A 134 0.13 -22.10 13.88
N LEU A 135 0.79 -21.01 14.30
CA LEU A 135 2.11 -21.01 14.92
C LEU A 135 2.04 -20.99 16.45
N GLY A 136 0.85 -21.06 17.02
CA GLY A 136 0.63 -20.96 18.48
C GLY A 136 0.82 -19.54 19.02
N ILE A 137 0.83 -18.53 18.16
CA ILE A 137 0.95 -17.12 18.52
C ILE A 137 -0.46 -16.50 18.54
N THR A 138 -0.74 -15.69 19.56
CA THR A 138 -2.01 -14.98 19.66
C THR A 138 -2.25 -14.15 18.39
N THR A 139 -3.45 -14.26 17.81
CA THR A 139 -3.81 -13.49 16.62
C THR A 139 -4.00 -12.01 16.99
N PRO A 140 -3.17 -11.09 16.46
CA PRO A 140 -3.27 -9.67 16.80
C PRO A 140 -4.42 -8.97 16.07
N GLN A 141 -4.88 -7.86 16.63
CA GLN A 141 -5.58 -6.83 15.88
C GLN A 141 -4.53 -5.88 15.29
N LEU A 142 -4.24 -6.04 14.00
CA LEU A 142 -3.26 -5.20 13.30
C LEU A 142 -3.89 -3.88 12.84
N ALA A 143 -3.13 -2.80 12.98
CA ALA A 143 -3.44 -1.48 12.44
C ALA A 143 -2.30 -1.01 11.50
N PRO A 144 -2.52 -0.04 10.59
CA PRO A 144 -1.46 0.55 9.79
C PRO A 144 -0.30 1.05 10.65
N GLY A 145 0.94 0.83 10.20
CA GLY A 145 2.13 1.21 10.96
C GLY A 145 3.31 0.26 10.73
N GLY A 146 4.19 0.16 11.73
CA GLY A 146 5.34 -0.75 11.70
C GLY A 146 6.46 -0.28 10.77
N ILE A 147 6.53 1.02 10.48
CA ILE A 147 7.58 1.63 9.64
C ILE A 147 8.24 2.76 10.43
N HIS A 148 9.57 2.73 10.49
CA HIS A 148 10.39 3.82 11.02
C HIS A 148 10.88 4.69 9.86
N ILE A 149 10.75 6.00 9.99
CA ILE A 149 11.31 6.95 9.01
C ILE A 149 12.76 7.24 9.44
N PRO A 150 13.76 6.97 8.57
CA PRO A 150 15.15 7.30 8.87
C PRO A 150 15.34 8.79 9.12
N ASP A 151 16.17 9.15 10.12
CA ASP A 151 16.41 10.53 10.54
C ASP A 151 16.88 11.43 9.38
N GLU A 152 17.74 10.91 8.50
CA GLU A 152 18.19 11.63 7.30
C GLU A 152 17.02 12.00 6.38
N ALA A 153 16.09 11.05 6.16
CA ALA A 153 14.90 11.30 5.34
C ALA A 153 13.96 12.31 6.00
N ALA A 154 13.78 12.22 7.32
CA ALA A 154 12.99 13.16 8.10
C ALA A 154 13.58 14.59 8.04
N GLN A 155 14.90 14.72 8.16
CA GLN A 155 15.60 15.99 8.08
C GLN A 155 15.47 16.62 6.67
N LYS A 156 15.69 15.83 5.60
CA LYS A 156 15.51 16.30 4.21
C LYS A 156 14.09 16.83 3.98
N ALA A 157 13.08 16.06 4.40
CA ALA A 157 11.69 16.50 4.29
C ALA A 157 11.42 17.77 5.10
N GLY A 158 11.98 17.87 6.32
CA GLY A 158 11.88 19.05 7.17
C GLY A 158 12.44 20.30 6.50
N THR A 159 13.63 20.19 5.92
CA THR A 159 14.28 21.29 5.20
C THR A 159 13.49 21.72 3.97
N ALA A 160 12.97 20.76 3.19
CA ALA A 160 12.24 21.05 1.96
C ALA A 160 10.85 21.67 2.20
N MET A 161 10.15 21.25 3.27
CA MET A 161 8.76 21.64 3.53
C MET A 161 8.62 22.80 4.54
N GLY A 162 9.60 23.00 5.42
CA GLY A 162 9.50 23.97 6.51
C GLY A 162 8.32 23.68 7.43
N ASN A 163 7.65 24.74 7.90
CA ASN A 163 6.49 24.67 8.80
C ASN A 163 5.13 24.85 8.09
N ALA A 164 5.11 24.83 6.77
CA ALA A 164 3.86 25.01 6.03
C ALA A 164 2.94 23.80 6.14
N SER A 165 1.63 24.04 6.08
CA SER A 165 0.63 22.98 5.99
C SER A 165 0.58 22.42 4.58
N TYR A 166 0.68 21.08 4.46
CA TYR A 166 0.63 20.38 3.19
C TYR A 166 -0.46 19.32 3.13
N ILE A 167 -1.03 19.18 1.93
CA ILE A 167 -1.82 18.00 1.54
C ILE A 167 -0.99 17.22 0.52
N ALA A 168 -0.71 15.95 0.80
CA ALA A 168 -0.08 15.06 -0.17
C ALA A 168 -1.10 14.59 -1.22
N VAL A 169 -0.73 14.63 -2.50
CA VAL A 169 -1.59 14.20 -3.60
C VAL A 169 -0.83 13.23 -4.50
N ALA A 170 -1.40 12.04 -4.73
CA ALA A 170 -0.88 11.01 -5.61
C ALA A 170 -1.80 10.80 -6.82
N PRO A 171 -1.62 11.53 -7.92
CA PRO A 171 -2.50 11.44 -9.08
C PRO A 171 -2.26 10.17 -9.91
N GLY A 172 -1.09 9.56 -9.79
CA GLY A 172 -0.72 8.34 -10.47
C GLY A 172 -1.36 7.07 -9.94
N SER A 173 -1.31 6.03 -10.72
CA SER A 173 -1.56 4.65 -10.34
C SER A 173 -0.98 3.72 -11.39
N ARG A 174 -0.43 2.60 -10.97
CA ARG A 174 0.08 1.57 -11.88
C ARG A 174 -0.91 1.15 -12.96
N TRP A 175 -2.20 1.11 -12.62
CA TRP A 175 -3.26 0.65 -13.50
C TRP A 175 -4.12 1.83 -13.96
N PRO A 176 -4.21 2.09 -15.28
CA PRO A 176 -4.99 3.22 -15.82
C PRO A 176 -6.45 3.24 -15.35
N ALA A 177 -7.08 2.07 -15.23
CA ALA A 177 -8.47 1.97 -14.76
C ALA A 177 -8.69 2.46 -13.31
N LYS A 178 -7.62 2.68 -12.54
CA LYS A 178 -7.67 3.24 -11.18
C LYS A 178 -7.34 4.73 -11.12
N ARG A 179 -7.04 5.38 -12.24
CA ARG A 179 -6.63 6.79 -12.27
C ARG A 179 -7.87 7.68 -12.38
N TRP A 180 -8.03 8.54 -11.38
CA TRP A 180 -9.01 9.61 -11.44
C TRP A 180 -8.44 10.83 -12.18
N ASN A 181 -9.23 11.49 -13.01
CA ASN A 181 -8.78 12.60 -13.85
C ASN A 181 -8.97 13.99 -13.21
N GLY A 182 -9.61 14.08 -12.04
CA GLY A 182 -9.94 15.35 -11.40
C GLY A 182 -8.83 15.98 -10.54
N PHE A 183 -7.63 15.37 -10.45
CA PHE A 183 -6.58 15.84 -9.53
C PHE A 183 -6.09 17.27 -9.83
N ALA A 184 -5.95 17.68 -11.09
CA ALA A 184 -5.53 19.04 -11.41
C ALA A 184 -6.50 20.07 -10.81
N LYS A 185 -7.80 19.89 -11.05
CA LYS A 185 -8.84 20.81 -10.53
C LYS A 185 -8.94 20.75 -9.01
N LEU A 186 -8.78 19.57 -8.42
CA LEU A 186 -8.71 19.42 -6.96
C LEU A 186 -7.55 20.24 -6.39
N CYS A 187 -6.34 20.08 -6.93
CA CYS A 187 -5.15 20.77 -6.46
C CYS A 187 -5.27 22.30 -6.58
N GLU A 188 -5.84 22.82 -7.68
CA GLU A 188 -6.14 24.25 -7.82
C GLU A 188 -7.05 24.77 -6.68
N THR A 189 -8.02 23.97 -6.27
CA THR A 189 -8.95 24.36 -5.21
C THR A 189 -8.26 24.30 -3.85
N LEU A 190 -7.56 23.21 -3.54
CA LEU A 190 -6.87 23.02 -2.26
C LEU A 190 -5.70 23.97 -2.06
N ALA A 191 -5.02 24.38 -3.14
CA ALA A 191 -3.89 25.29 -3.08
C ALA A 191 -4.25 26.72 -2.62
N ARG A 192 -5.53 27.02 -2.39
CA ARG A 192 -5.97 28.30 -1.78
C ARG A 192 -5.59 28.40 -0.32
N ASP A 193 -5.74 27.29 0.41
CA ASP A 193 -5.56 27.23 1.86
C ASP A 193 -4.31 26.44 2.28
N ASP A 194 -3.93 25.40 1.52
CA ASP A 194 -2.81 24.52 1.80
C ASP A 194 -1.74 24.60 0.70
N ARG A 195 -0.54 24.10 0.99
CA ARG A 195 0.44 23.76 -0.06
C ARG A 195 0.20 22.31 -0.51
N ILE A 196 0.54 22.03 -1.76
CA ILE A 196 0.37 20.70 -2.36
C ILE A 196 1.71 20.00 -2.42
N LEU A 197 1.79 18.80 -1.87
CA LEU A 197 2.90 17.88 -2.07
C LEU A 197 2.47 16.84 -3.12
N LEU A 198 3.09 16.85 -4.30
CA LEU A 198 2.85 15.83 -5.32
C LEU A 198 3.83 14.67 -5.14
N VAL A 199 3.29 13.45 -5.10
CA VAL A 199 4.05 12.22 -4.91
C VAL A 199 3.69 11.18 -5.96
N GLY A 200 4.68 10.34 -6.31
CA GLY A 200 4.54 9.29 -7.31
C GLY A 200 5.88 8.70 -7.69
N ASP A 201 5.89 7.71 -8.57
CA ASP A 201 7.13 7.24 -9.19
C ASP A 201 7.53 8.11 -10.38
N SER A 202 8.62 7.75 -11.07
CA SER A 202 9.10 8.52 -12.22
C SER A 202 8.12 8.53 -13.40
N ALA A 203 7.31 7.50 -13.58
CA ALA A 203 6.28 7.46 -14.61
C ALA A 203 5.09 8.38 -14.27
N ASP A 204 4.83 8.61 -12.99
CA ASP A 204 3.74 9.49 -12.56
C ASP A 204 4.02 10.98 -12.81
N ARG A 205 5.25 11.35 -13.22
CA ARG A 205 5.59 12.73 -13.62
C ARG A 205 4.76 13.26 -14.79
N GLU A 206 4.23 12.38 -15.63
CA GLU A 206 3.29 12.79 -16.68
C GLU A 206 2.03 13.45 -16.12
N PHE A 207 1.62 13.08 -14.88
CA PHE A 207 0.46 13.64 -14.18
C PHE A 207 0.84 14.77 -13.23
N THR A 208 1.99 14.67 -12.56
CA THR A 208 2.38 15.65 -11.53
C THR A 208 2.96 16.93 -12.13
N ALA A 209 3.79 16.86 -13.18
CA ALA A 209 4.46 18.02 -13.73
C ALA A 209 3.51 19.11 -14.31
N PRO A 210 2.38 18.79 -14.97
CA PRO A 210 1.41 19.81 -15.36
C PRO A 210 0.78 20.52 -14.16
N ILE A 211 0.47 19.80 -13.09
CA ILE A 211 -0.12 20.34 -11.85
C ILE A 211 0.90 21.26 -11.17
N ALA A 212 2.14 20.80 -11.02
CA ALA A 212 3.21 21.58 -10.40
C ALA A 212 3.46 22.92 -11.13
N ARG A 213 3.49 22.88 -12.48
CA ARG A 213 3.62 24.10 -13.29
C ARG A 213 2.47 25.09 -13.09
N ALA A 214 1.26 24.58 -12.97
CA ALA A 214 0.08 25.44 -12.77
C ALA A 214 0.05 26.09 -11.37
N LEU A 215 0.56 25.40 -10.36
CA LEU A 215 0.52 25.86 -8.96
C LEU A 215 1.75 26.67 -8.54
N GLY A 216 2.85 26.59 -9.29
CA GLY A 216 4.10 27.29 -8.96
C GLY A 216 4.56 27.05 -7.52
N ASP A 217 4.87 28.12 -6.80
CA ASP A 217 5.38 28.07 -5.42
C ASP A 217 4.43 27.45 -4.39
N ARG A 218 3.17 27.22 -4.76
CA ARG A 218 2.18 26.52 -3.90
C ARG A 218 2.32 25.01 -3.93
N CYS A 219 3.26 24.49 -4.73
CA CYS A 219 3.44 23.06 -4.96
C CYS A 219 4.89 22.62 -4.76
N LEU A 220 5.09 21.51 -4.09
CA LEU A 220 6.33 20.75 -4.05
C LEU A 220 6.11 19.43 -4.78
N ASP A 221 6.76 19.22 -5.93
CA ASP A 221 6.68 17.96 -6.69
C ASP A 221 7.93 17.12 -6.41
N ILE A 222 7.73 16.01 -5.71
CA ILE A 222 8.78 15.02 -5.43
C ILE A 222 8.56 13.69 -6.17
N ALA A 223 7.66 13.65 -7.18
CA ALA A 223 7.46 12.46 -7.97
C ALA A 223 8.77 12.01 -8.64
N GLY A 224 9.06 10.71 -8.59
CA GLY A 224 10.33 10.15 -9.07
C GLY A 224 11.51 10.36 -8.12
N THR A 225 11.28 10.81 -6.89
CA THR A 225 12.30 10.86 -5.84
C THR A 225 12.88 9.47 -5.59
N PRO A 226 14.18 9.35 -5.31
CA PRO A 226 14.90 8.09 -5.37
C PRO A 226 14.49 7.06 -4.32
N SER A 227 13.93 7.49 -3.20
CA SER A 227 13.69 6.61 -2.05
C SER A 227 12.24 6.64 -1.58
N LEU A 228 11.67 5.44 -1.37
CA LEU A 228 10.35 5.30 -0.77
C LEU A 228 10.30 5.88 0.64
N MET A 229 11.38 5.80 1.41
CA MET A 229 11.44 6.37 2.76
C MET A 229 11.54 7.90 2.76
N GLU A 230 12.16 8.50 1.77
CA GLU A 230 12.08 9.95 1.57
C GLU A 230 10.65 10.38 1.22
N THR A 231 9.96 9.63 0.36
CA THR A 231 8.54 9.88 0.08
C THR A 231 7.69 9.73 1.36
N ALA A 232 7.94 8.70 2.17
CA ALA A 232 7.27 8.49 3.46
C ALA A 232 7.51 9.66 4.43
N ALA A 233 8.74 10.17 4.51
CA ALA A 233 9.10 11.31 5.35
C ALA A 233 8.37 12.60 4.96
N HIS A 234 8.25 12.87 3.67
CA HIS A 234 7.48 14.01 3.18
C HIS A 234 5.98 13.85 3.45
N ILE A 235 5.43 12.66 3.19
CA ILE A 235 4.01 12.38 3.47
C ILE A 235 3.72 12.54 4.98
N ALA A 236 4.59 12.07 5.86
CA ALA A 236 4.42 12.14 7.33
C ALA A 236 4.31 13.59 7.85
N ARG A 237 4.73 14.58 7.07
CA ARG A 237 4.59 16.01 7.39
C ARG A 237 3.30 16.64 6.84
N CYS A 238 2.50 15.86 6.12
CA CYS A 238 1.23 16.33 5.57
C CYS A 238 0.10 16.06 6.57
N ARG A 239 -0.89 16.96 6.59
CA ARG A 239 -2.09 16.75 7.41
C ARG A 239 -3.06 15.73 6.83
N LEU A 240 -2.95 15.46 5.53
CA LEU A 240 -3.83 14.58 4.77
C LEU A 240 -3.13 14.07 3.52
N PHE A 241 -3.51 12.89 3.07
CA PHE A 241 -3.14 12.33 1.77
C PHE A 241 -4.41 12.14 0.92
N VAL A 242 -4.34 12.51 -0.37
CA VAL A 242 -5.43 12.26 -1.33
C VAL A 242 -4.87 11.49 -2.53
N GLY A 243 -5.50 10.38 -2.88
CA GLY A 243 -5.00 9.58 -4.00
C GLY A 243 -5.92 8.47 -4.45
N ASN A 244 -5.48 7.78 -5.49
CA ASN A 244 -6.12 6.58 -6.00
C ASN A 244 -5.85 5.37 -5.09
N ASP A 245 -6.62 4.28 -5.24
CA ASP A 245 -6.32 2.95 -4.67
C ASP A 245 -4.93 2.48 -5.15
N SER A 246 -3.90 2.77 -4.36
CA SER A 246 -2.48 2.54 -4.68
C SER A 246 -1.64 2.21 -3.45
N GLY A 247 -0.37 1.83 -3.67
CA GLY A 247 0.56 1.55 -2.58
C GLY A 247 0.90 2.77 -1.72
N LEU A 248 0.90 3.99 -2.29
CA LEU A 248 1.19 5.23 -1.55
C LEU A 248 0.07 5.60 -0.56
N MET A 249 -1.18 5.24 -0.85
CA MET A 249 -2.28 5.35 0.11
C MET A 249 -1.98 4.56 1.40
N HIS A 250 -1.52 3.31 1.26
CA HIS A 250 -1.14 2.50 2.42
C HIS A 250 0.12 3.03 3.12
N LEU A 251 1.04 3.65 2.36
CA LEU A 251 2.22 4.29 2.95
C LEU A 251 1.83 5.47 3.82
N ALA A 252 0.88 6.30 3.36
CA ALA A 252 0.37 7.43 4.14
C ALA A 252 -0.23 6.96 5.46
N GLU A 253 -1.09 5.94 5.46
CA GLU A 253 -1.64 5.39 6.71
C GLU A 253 -0.55 4.77 7.60
N ALA A 254 0.44 4.09 7.01
CA ALA A 254 1.52 3.47 7.78
C ALA A 254 2.42 4.48 8.51
N VAL A 255 2.47 5.72 8.04
CA VAL A 255 3.16 6.83 8.72
C VAL A 255 2.21 7.76 9.50
N GLY A 256 0.98 7.30 9.74
CA GLY A 256 0.00 7.98 10.61
C GLY A 256 -0.79 9.10 9.93
N VAL A 257 -0.70 9.26 8.61
CA VAL A 257 -1.42 10.31 7.88
C VAL A 257 -2.75 9.78 7.36
N PRO A 258 -3.90 10.39 7.72
CA PRO A 258 -5.20 9.99 7.21
C PRO A 258 -5.28 10.20 5.70
N VAL A 259 -6.13 9.41 5.03
CA VAL A 259 -6.24 9.45 3.58
C VAL A 259 -7.68 9.70 3.12
N VAL A 260 -7.82 10.40 1.98
CA VAL A 260 -9.03 10.39 1.16
C VAL A 260 -8.72 9.61 -0.10
N ALA A 261 -9.24 8.39 -0.18
CA ALA A 261 -8.92 7.44 -1.24
C ALA A 261 -10.07 7.30 -2.25
N LEU A 262 -9.73 7.37 -3.54
CA LEU A 262 -10.70 7.18 -4.62
C LEU A 262 -10.66 5.73 -5.12
N PHE A 263 -11.80 5.04 -5.01
CA PHE A 263 -11.95 3.65 -5.40
C PHE A 263 -12.87 3.51 -6.63
N GLY A 264 -12.29 3.05 -7.72
CA GLY A 264 -12.98 2.80 -8.98
C GLY A 264 -13.33 1.32 -9.20
N PRO A 265 -12.50 0.55 -9.95
CA PRO A 265 -12.80 -0.82 -10.38
C PRO A 265 -12.71 -1.87 -9.26
N THR A 266 -12.22 -1.50 -8.10
CA THR A 266 -12.02 -2.35 -6.91
C THR A 266 -13.01 -1.98 -5.82
N VAL A 267 -13.21 -2.86 -4.83
CA VAL A 267 -14.21 -2.71 -3.76
C VAL A 267 -13.64 -3.10 -2.40
N GLU A 268 -14.31 -2.66 -1.34
CA GLU A 268 -13.95 -2.93 0.06
C GLU A 268 -13.70 -4.41 0.34
N ALA A 269 -14.55 -5.30 -0.17
CA ALA A 269 -14.43 -6.75 0.02
C ALA A 269 -13.10 -7.35 -0.45
N PHE A 270 -12.27 -6.61 -1.17
CA PHE A 270 -10.90 -7.05 -1.46
C PHE A 270 -9.94 -6.84 -0.28
N GLY A 271 -10.34 -6.05 0.73
CA GLY A 271 -9.63 -5.86 1.98
C GLY A 271 -8.47 -4.88 1.90
N TYR A 272 -8.55 -3.89 1.00
CA TYR A 272 -7.52 -2.86 0.81
C TYR A 272 -8.02 -1.44 1.11
N PHE A 273 -9.22 -1.30 1.66
CA PHE A 273 -9.67 0.03 2.09
C PHE A 273 -8.78 0.54 3.23
N PRO A 274 -8.58 1.86 3.30
CA PRO A 274 -7.86 2.47 4.41
C PRO A 274 -8.59 2.21 5.73
N SER A 275 -7.85 2.19 6.83
CA SER A 275 -8.36 1.77 8.14
C SER A 275 -8.08 2.72 9.29
N LEU A 276 -7.36 3.81 9.08
CA LEU A 276 -7.28 4.86 10.10
C LEU A 276 -8.66 5.53 10.30
N PRO A 277 -9.04 5.87 11.55
CA PRO A 277 -10.38 6.41 11.85
C PRO A 277 -10.75 7.67 11.06
N GLN A 278 -9.75 8.50 10.72
CA GLN A 278 -9.95 9.73 9.95
C GLN A 278 -9.87 9.53 8.44
N SER A 279 -9.47 8.34 7.99
CA SER A 279 -9.39 8.00 6.56
C SER A 279 -10.78 7.87 5.96
N ARG A 280 -10.89 8.25 4.69
CA ARG A 280 -12.16 8.21 3.94
C ARG A 280 -11.99 7.56 2.58
N VAL A 281 -13.05 6.92 2.13
CA VAL A 281 -13.15 6.34 0.80
C VAL A 281 -14.27 7.03 0.05
N ILE A 282 -13.98 7.44 -1.18
CA ILE A 282 -14.95 7.95 -2.13
C ILE A 282 -15.09 6.92 -3.25
N GLU A 283 -16.30 6.48 -3.49
CA GLU A 283 -16.62 5.53 -4.54
C GLU A 283 -18.03 5.77 -5.11
N ARG A 284 -18.28 5.25 -6.32
CA ARG A 284 -19.63 5.25 -6.88
C ARG A 284 -20.27 3.87 -6.79
N ARG A 285 -21.57 3.85 -6.55
CA ARG A 285 -22.38 2.62 -6.58
C ARG A 285 -22.72 2.27 -8.03
N LEU A 286 -22.02 1.28 -8.57
CA LEU A 286 -22.23 0.79 -9.94
C LEU A 286 -22.26 -0.74 -9.96
N GLY A 287 -23.28 -1.33 -10.56
CA GLY A 287 -23.47 -2.78 -10.64
C GLY A 287 -22.37 -3.53 -11.40
N CYS A 288 -21.54 -2.82 -12.18
CA CYS A 288 -20.39 -3.44 -12.87
C CYS A 288 -19.17 -3.65 -11.95
N ARG A 289 -19.13 -3.03 -10.77
CA ARG A 289 -18.02 -3.19 -9.80
C ARG A 289 -18.18 -4.45 -8.95
N PRO A 290 -17.06 -5.11 -8.60
CA PRO A 290 -15.71 -4.91 -9.10
C PRO A 290 -15.54 -5.47 -10.52
N CYS A 291 -14.69 -4.81 -11.35
CA CYS A 291 -14.42 -5.26 -12.71
C CYS A 291 -13.23 -6.21 -12.80
N SER A 292 -12.27 -6.07 -11.88
CA SER A 292 -11.06 -6.89 -11.80
C SER A 292 -10.55 -6.94 -10.36
N ARG A 293 -9.60 -7.85 -10.10
CA ARG A 293 -9.00 -8.00 -8.77
C ARG A 293 -8.16 -6.79 -8.33
N ASN A 294 -7.59 -6.06 -9.27
CA ASN A 294 -6.57 -5.04 -9.02
C ASN A 294 -6.59 -3.86 -10.00
N GLY A 295 -7.60 -3.72 -10.83
CA GLY A 295 -7.67 -2.66 -11.84
C GLY A 295 -6.82 -2.88 -13.09
N SER A 296 -6.23 -4.08 -13.30
CA SER A 296 -5.37 -4.37 -14.45
C SER A 296 -6.14 -4.54 -15.77
N ILE A 297 -7.45 -4.71 -15.71
CA ILE A 297 -8.31 -4.85 -16.89
C ILE A 297 -8.89 -3.47 -17.20
N PRO A 298 -8.86 -3.03 -18.46
CA PRO A 298 -9.55 -1.82 -18.91
C PRO A 298 -11.04 -1.87 -18.54
N CYS A 299 -11.68 -0.70 -18.48
CA CYS A 299 -13.11 -0.64 -18.16
C CYS A 299 -13.93 -1.40 -19.23
N PRO A 300 -14.66 -2.46 -18.86
CA PRO A 300 -15.45 -3.24 -19.82
C PRO A 300 -16.55 -2.43 -20.52
N LYS A 301 -17.01 -1.32 -19.90
CA LYS A 301 -18.00 -0.39 -20.46
C LYS A 301 -17.36 0.76 -21.25
N GLY A 302 -16.02 0.88 -21.25
CA GLY A 302 -15.31 1.98 -21.89
C GLY A 302 -15.42 3.35 -21.21
N THR A 303 -16.36 3.54 -20.27
CA THR A 303 -16.68 4.87 -19.71
C THR A 303 -15.78 5.28 -18.54
N GLY A 304 -15.27 4.31 -17.76
CA GLY A 304 -14.55 4.58 -16.51
C GLY A 304 -15.38 5.32 -15.44
N GLU A 305 -16.72 5.32 -15.58
CA GLU A 305 -17.67 6.11 -14.81
C GLU A 305 -17.49 6.02 -13.29
N CYS A 306 -17.01 4.88 -12.80
CA CYS A 306 -16.70 4.70 -11.37
C CYS A 306 -15.70 5.72 -10.80
N LEU A 307 -14.91 6.37 -11.67
CA LEU A 307 -13.99 7.45 -11.31
C LEU A 307 -14.30 8.73 -12.06
N THR A 308 -14.54 8.69 -13.39
CA THR A 308 -14.72 9.90 -14.19
C THR A 308 -15.92 10.77 -13.78
N ALA A 309 -16.91 10.16 -13.15
CA ALA A 309 -18.08 10.87 -12.64
C ALA A 309 -17.94 11.35 -11.17
N ILE A 310 -16.80 11.16 -10.53
CA ILE A 310 -16.53 11.78 -9.23
C ILE A 310 -16.09 13.22 -9.47
N ALA A 311 -16.94 14.18 -9.10
CA ALA A 311 -16.62 15.60 -9.25
C ALA A 311 -15.56 16.03 -8.21
N PRO A 312 -14.61 16.94 -8.56
CA PRO A 312 -13.62 17.44 -7.61
C PRO A 312 -14.23 18.05 -6.35
N VAL A 313 -15.37 18.71 -6.45
CA VAL A 313 -16.09 19.28 -5.30
C VAL A 313 -16.51 18.21 -4.29
N ALA A 314 -16.86 17.00 -4.72
CA ALA A 314 -17.18 15.91 -3.81
C ALA A 314 -15.96 15.47 -2.99
N VAL A 315 -14.76 15.52 -3.59
CA VAL A 315 -13.50 15.23 -2.89
C VAL A 315 -13.16 16.33 -1.89
N VAL A 316 -13.33 17.61 -2.27
CA VAL A 316 -13.18 18.75 -1.36
C VAL A 316 -14.12 18.62 -0.15
N ASN A 317 -15.38 18.33 -0.39
CA ASN A 317 -16.36 18.12 0.69
C ASN A 317 -15.96 16.95 1.60
N ALA A 318 -15.43 15.87 1.03
CA ALA A 318 -14.93 14.74 1.81
C ALA A 318 -13.73 15.12 2.69
N ILE A 319 -12.86 16.01 2.25
CA ILE A 319 -11.71 16.50 3.02
C ILE A 319 -12.17 17.27 4.26
N HIS A 320 -13.25 18.05 4.13
CA HIS A 320 -13.77 18.90 5.21
C HIS A 320 -14.86 18.24 6.08
N ALA A 321 -15.35 17.07 5.68
CA ALA A 321 -16.40 16.38 6.44
C ALA A 321 -15.90 15.94 7.83
N SER A 322 -16.69 16.14 8.86
CA SER A 322 -16.35 15.77 10.24
C SER A 322 -16.72 14.32 10.61
N SER A 323 -17.54 13.64 9.79
CA SER A 323 -18.01 12.28 10.06
C SER A 323 -18.22 11.52 8.76
N SER A 324 -18.05 10.21 8.79
CA SER A 324 -18.22 9.22 7.72
C SER A 324 -16.92 8.76 7.06
N THR A 325 -16.55 7.51 7.33
CA THR A 325 -15.37 6.85 6.75
C THR A 325 -15.58 6.43 5.29
N ARG A 326 -16.83 6.38 4.82
CA ARG A 326 -17.18 5.96 3.47
C ARG A 326 -18.24 6.89 2.85
N ILE A 327 -17.93 7.43 1.68
CA ILE A 327 -18.80 8.31 0.90
C ILE A 327 -19.12 7.58 -0.40
N VAL A 328 -20.37 7.16 -0.53
CA VAL A 328 -20.88 6.48 -1.73
C VAL A 328 -21.71 7.49 -2.52
N LEU A 329 -21.27 7.76 -3.75
CA LEU A 329 -21.97 8.63 -4.68
C LEU A 329 -22.85 7.78 -5.60
N ASP A 330 -24.04 8.26 -5.90
CA ASP A 330 -25.00 7.62 -6.81
C ASP A 330 -24.72 7.98 -8.27
#